data_1ae84b470441a7bfb330811f51eb9955
#
_entry.id   1ae84b470441a7bfb330811f51eb9955
#
_cell.length_a   1.000
_cell.length_b   1.000
_cell.length_c   1.000
_cell.angle_alpha   90.00
_cell.angle_beta   90.00
_cell.angle_gamma   90.00
#
_symmetry.space_group_name_H-M   'P 1'
#
loop_
_entity.id
_entity.type
_entity.pdbx_description
1 polymer ?
#
loop_
_entity_poly.entity_id
_entity_poly.type
_entity_poly.pdbx_seq_one_letter_code
_entity_poly.pdbx_strand_id
1 'polypeptide(L)'
;MSRLKPSGRIGDNMKKILGIVALFALIVLSCFYFFPKQPKNIFDEIYQETEKTYRVNNVLRHIEGFEISPGWPNDGEYSKYYPFGTYNKDHTPEEYFEVEISFNFATKTQLSSISFEKRIGPNVRVRLWNKYTRKDRVLKKFVKIGLKKADTETYIEDEAQVKSYLEQYGITAKDLDSYYDEIVNQKVLKDWCSIYDSKYSPSNYGDVKVETQWENW
;
A
#
# COMPACT_ATOMS: atom_id res chain seq x y z
N MET A 1 -6.35 -68.23 44.24
CA MET A 1 -6.01 -67.55 42.98
C MET A 1 -6.76 -66.24 42.91
N SER A 2 -6.07 -65.18 43.27
CA SER A 2 -6.63 -63.81 43.28
C SER A 2 -6.33 -63.14 41.92
N ARG A 3 -7.35 -62.80 41.14
CA ARG A 3 -7.21 -62.04 39.90
C ARG A 3 -7.11 -60.57 40.20
N LEU A 4 -5.94 -59.99 39.97
CA LEU A 4 -5.74 -58.57 39.98
C LEU A 4 -6.53 -57.92 38.83
N LYS A 5 -7.49 -57.04 39.13
CA LYS A 5 -8.15 -56.17 38.15
C LYS A 5 -7.16 -55.13 37.61
N PRO A 6 -7.03 -54.95 36.30
CA PRO A 6 -6.17 -53.88 35.80
C PRO A 6 -6.78 -52.50 36.09
N SER A 7 -5.93 -51.59 36.57
CA SER A 7 -6.30 -50.24 36.96
C SER A 7 -6.74 -49.37 35.74
N GLY A 8 -8.03 -49.28 35.53
CA GLY A 8 -8.63 -48.43 34.45
C GLY A 8 -8.45 -46.94 34.64
N ARG A 9 -7.95 -46.50 35.82
CA ARG A 9 -7.81 -45.08 36.16
C ARG A 9 -6.69 -44.34 35.40
N ILE A 10 -5.61 -45.01 35.03
CA ILE A 10 -4.48 -44.37 34.33
C ILE A 10 -4.85 -44.02 32.90
N GLY A 11 -5.61 -44.88 32.21
CA GLY A 11 -6.05 -44.64 30.85
C GLY A 11 -7.04 -43.46 30.69
N ASP A 12 -7.94 -43.30 31.67
CA ASP A 12 -8.93 -42.21 31.63
C ASP A 12 -8.30 -40.85 31.94
N ASN A 13 -7.32 -40.79 32.85
CA ASN A 13 -6.58 -39.54 33.11
C ASN A 13 -5.73 -39.15 31.89
N MET A 14 -5.11 -40.09 31.21
CA MET A 14 -4.33 -39.82 29.99
C MET A 14 -5.22 -39.31 28.86
N LYS A 15 -6.42 -39.86 28.66
CA LYS A 15 -7.38 -39.35 27.69
C LYS A 15 -7.86 -37.92 28.00
N LYS A 16 -8.09 -37.61 29.28
CA LYS A 16 -8.45 -36.26 29.70
C LYS A 16 -7.31 -35.28 29.48
N ILE A 17 -6.07 -35.66 29.78
CA ILE A 17 -4.88 -34.81 29.52
C ILE A 17 -4.72 -34.58 28.00
N LEU A 18 -4.85 -35.63 27.19
CA LEU A 18 -4.79 -35.50 25.74
C LEU A 18 -5.89 -34.56 25.17
N GLY A 19 -7.11 -34.68 25.71
CA GLY A 19 -8.22 -33.81 25.37
C GLY A 19 -7.95 -32.32 25.70
N ILE A 20 -7.39 -32.04 26.85
CA ILE A 20 -7.01 -30.68 27.27
C ILE A 20 -5.90 -30.11 26.37
N VAL A 21 -4.89 -30.91 26.06
CA VAL A 21 -3.79 -30.50 25.17
C VAL A 21 -4.30 -30.24 23.77
N ALA A 22 -5.19 -31.08 23.24
CA ALA A 22 -5.80 -30.87 21.94
C ALA A 22 -6.67 -29.60 21.90
N LEU A 23 -7.45 -29.35 22.95
CA LEU A 23 -8.25 -28.15 23.07
C LEU A 23 -7.36 -26.89 23.16
N PHE A 24 -6.29 -26.95 23.92
CA PHE A 24 -5.33 -25.85 24.02
C PHE A 24 -4.62 -25.60 22.69
N ALA A 25 -4.23 -26.62 21.97
CA ALA A 25 -3.65 -26.51 20.64
C ALA A 25 -4.65 -25.89 19.63
N LEU A 26 -5.93 -26.27 19.70
CA LEU A 26 -6.99 -25.68 18.88
C LEU A 26 -7.22 -24.20 19.21
N ILE A 27 -7.19 -23.83 20.49
CA ILE A 27 -7.31 -22.43 20.91
C ILE A 27 -6.10 -21.62 20.42
N VAL A 28 -4.90 -22.14 20.56
CA VAL A 28 -3.69 -21.48 20.07
C VAL A 28 -3.72 -21.33 18.54
N LEU A 29 -4.10 -22.37 17.82
CA LEU A 29 -4.26 -22.34 16.37
C LEU A 29 -5.35 -21.35 15.94
N SER A 30 -6.48 -21.31 16.67
CA SER A 30 -7.54 -20.34 16.39
C SER A 30 -7.08 -18.91 16.68
N CYS A 31 -6.32 -18.67 17.74
CA CYS A 31 -5.71 -17.37 18.00
C CYS A 31 -4.81 -16.92 16.84
N PHE A 32 -3.95 -17.81 16.33
CA PHE A 32 -3.11 -17.50 15.16
C PHE A 32 -3.91 -17.24 13.89
N TYR A 33 -5.08 -17.83 13.75
CA TYR A 33 -5.93 -17.68 12.57
C TYR A 33 -6.85 -16.46 12.64
N PHE A 34 -7.35 -16.14 13.84
CA PHE A 34 -8.33 -15.07 14.05
C PHE A 34 -7.72 -13.73 14.46
N PHE A 35 -6.48 -13.71 14.98
CA PHE A 35 -5.81 -12.43 15.21
C PHE A 35 -5.27 -11.89 13.89
N PRO A 36 -5.76 -10.74 13.43
CA PRO A 36 -5.20 -10.11 12.25
C PRO A 36 -3.71 -9.85 12.49
N LYS A 37 -2.89 -10.29 11.54
CA LYS A 37 -1.44 -10.02 11.61
C LYS A 37 -1.26 -8.51 11.70
N GLN A 38 -0.57 -8.06 12.74
CA GLN A 38 -0.28 -6.64 12.90
C GLN A 38 0.47 -6.13 11.65
N PRO A 39 0.10 -4.97 11.13
CA PRO A 39 0.81 -4.38 10.01
C PRO A 39 2.27 -4.13 10.40
N LYS A 40 3.19 -4.40 9.50
CA LYS A 40 4.62 -4.22 9.72
C LYS A 40 5.13 -2.87 9.25
N ASN A 41 4.31 -2.19 8.48
CA ASN A 41 4.61 -0.89 7.91
C ASN A 41 3.31 -0.15 7.55
N ILE A 42 3.42 1.13 7.21
CA ILE A 42 2.29 1.99 6.89
C ILE A 42 1.49 1.50 5.67
N PHE A 43 2.15 0.91 4.67
CA PHE A 43 1.46 0.41 3.48
C PHE A 43 0.67 -0.87 3.76
N ASP A 44 1.16 -1.73 4.65
CA ASP A 44 0.39 -2.87 5.16
C ASP A 44 -0.82 -2.41 5.97
N GLU A 45 -0.68 -1.32 6.73
CA GLU A 45 -1.78 -0.72 7.51
C GLU A 45 -2.86 -0.18 6.57
N ILE A 46 -2.48 0.64 5.59
CA ILE A 46 -3.39 1.18 4.57
C ILE A 46 -4.12 0.03 3.87
N TYR A 47 -3.41 -1.00 3.46
CA TYR A 47 -4.02 -2.17 2.82
C TYR A 47 -5.04 -2.86 3.72
N GLN A 48 -4.68 -3.15 4.96
CA GLN A 48 -5.57 -3.87 5.87
C GLN A 48 -6.85 -3.10 6.15
N GLU A 49 -6.75 -1.79 6.30
CA GLU A 49 -7.92 -0.96 6.53
C GLU A 49 -8.79 -0.84 5.27
N THR A 50 -8.18 -0.67 4.11
CA THR A 50 -8.92 -0.61 2.84
C THR A 50 -9.52 -1.96 2.45
N GLU A 51 -8.86 -3.09 2.71
CA GLU A 51 -9.42 -4.41 2.48
C GLU A 51 -10.65 -4.69 3.34
N LYS A 52 -10.61 -4.30 4.61
CA LYS A 52 -11.76 -4.46 5.53
C LYS A 52 -12.97 -3.65 5.13
N THR A 53 -12.75 -2.46 4.64
CA THR A 53 -13.81 -1.48 4.39
C THR A 53 -14.27 -1.41 2.95
N TYR A 54 -13.60 -2.11 2.11
CA TYR A 54 -13.73 -2.15 0.67
C TYR A 54 -15.17 -2.29 0.14
N ARG A 55 -16.04 -3.04 0.82
CA ARG A 55 -17.46 -3.18 0.43
C ARG A 55 -18.40 -2.21 1.11
N VAL A 56 -18.01 -1.65 2.24
CA VAL A 56 -18.93 -0.95 3.15
C VAL A 56 -18.56 0.51 3.32
N ASN A 57 -17.32 0.76 3.63
CA ASN A 57 -16.79 2.10 3.87
C ASN A 57 -15.47 2.25 3.16
N ASN A 58 -15.34 3.32 2.46
CA ASN A 58 -14.06 3.68 1.93
C ASN A 58 -13.33 4.52 2.99
N VAL A 59 -12.31 3.97 3.58
CA VAL A 59 -11.53 4.58 4.65
C VAL A 59 -10.98 5.94 4.23
N LEU A 60 -10.55 6.04 2.98
CA LEU A 60 -9.96 7.26 2.43
C LEU A 60 -10.97 8.41 2.26
N ARG A 61 -12.28 8.17 2.39
CA ARG A 61 -13.29 9.25 2.42
C ARG A 61 -13.12 10.24 3.54
N HIS A 62 -12.42 9.85 4.58
CA HIS A 62 -12.18 10.72 5.73
C HIS A 62 -10.96 11.62 5.56
N ILE A 63 -10.18 11.41 4.50
CA ILE A 63 -9.07 12.29 4.16
C ILE A 63 -9.65 13.51 3.45
N GLU A 64 -9.42 14.68 4.02
CA GLU A 64 -9.89 15.94 3.45
C GLU A 64 -9.36 16.13 2.02
N GLY A 65 -10.24 16.49 1.11
CA GLY A 65 -9.90 16.69 -0.30
C GLY A 65 -9.68 15.43 -1.11
N PHE A 66 -9.85 14.24 -0.53
CA PHE A 66 -9.72 13.00 -1.25
C PHE A 66 -11.06 12.55 -1.84
N GLU A 67 -11.14 12.50 -3.15
CA GLU A 67 -12.32 12.05 -3.88
C GLU A 67 -12.16 10.60 -4.31
N ILE A 68 -13.16 9.81 -4.02
CA ILE A 68 -13.18 8.40 -4.38
C ILE A 68 -13.72 8.27 -5.79
N SER A 69 -13.01 7.49 -6.62
CA SER A 69 -13.44 7.23 -7.99
C SER A 69 -14.86 6.66 -8.02
N PRO A 70 -15.79 7.29 -8.73
CA PRO A 70 -17.10 6.72 -8.95
C PRO A 70 -17.00 5.45 -9.81
N GLY A 71 -17.88 4.50 -9.54
CA GLY A 71 -17.95 3.27 -10.35
C GLY A 71 -17.06 2.14 -9.88
N TRP A 72 -16.73 2.13 -8.60
CA TRP A 72 -16.14 0.94 -7.98
C TRP A 72 -16.99 -0.28 -8.33
N PRO A 73 -16.42 -1.32 -8.97
CA PRO A 73 -17.21 -2.45 -9.43
C PRO A 73 -17.79 -3.20 -8.25
N ASN A 74 -19.11 -3.35 -8.25
CA ASN A 74 -19.83 -4.12 -7.26
C ASN A 74 -19.83 -5.64 -7.57
N ASP A 75 -19.26 -6.04 -8.69
CA ASP A 75 -19.45 -7.35 -9.30
C ASP A 75 -18.30 -8.34 -9.11
N GLY A 76 -17.31 -7.99 -8.33
CA GLY A 76 -16.25 -8.93 -7.92
C GLY A 76 -15.13 -9.15 -8.94
N GLU A 77 -15.13 -8.53 -10.09
CA GLU A 77 -14.02 -8.53 -11.03
C GLU A 77 -12.91 -7.57 -10.62
N TYR A 78 -12.31 -7.81 -9.48
CA TYR A 78 -11.22 -6.99 -8.93
C TYR A 78 -9.85 -7.41 -9.46
N SER A 79 -9.80 -8.03 -10.56
CA SER A 79 -8.58 -8.59 -11.11
C SER A 79 -7.61 -7.54 -11.64
N LYS A 80 -7.99 -6.27 -11.67
CA LYS A 80 -7.23 -5.21 -12.29
C LYS A 80 -6.96 -4.06 -11.34
N TYR A 81 -6.08 -3.23 -11.75
CA TYR A 81 -5.68 -2.00 -11.17
C TYR A 81 -6.83 -0.98 -11.20
N TYR A 82 -7.29 -0.56 -10.05
CA TYR A 82 -8.30 0.49 -9.96
C TYR A 82 -7.76 1.69 -9.21
N PRO A 83 -7.93 2.90 -9.74
CA PRO A 83 -7.72 4.09 -8.95
C PRO A 83 -8.68 4.08 -7.77
N PHE A 84 -8.13 4.27 -6.59
CA PHE A 84 -8.91 4.27 -5.37
C PHE A 84 -9.50 5.64 -5.08
N GLY A 85 -8.82 6.67 -5.51
CA GLY A 85 -9.23 8.04 -5.42
C GLY A 85 -8.12 9.00 -5.80
N THR A 86 -8.48 10.26 -5.85
CA THR A 86 -7.60 11.37 -6.19
C THR A 86 -7.81 12.51 -5.21
N TYR A 87 -6.77 13.29 -4.94
CA TYR A 87 -6.93 14.60 -4.32
C TYR A 87 -7.54 15.56 -5.33
N ASN A 88 -8.52 16.34 -4.90
CA ASN A 88 -9.09 17.39 -5.74
C ASN A 88 -8.09 18.54 -5.93
N LYS A 89 -8.41 19.42 -6.90
CA LYS A 89 -7.51 20.52 -7.29
C LYS A 89 -7.18 21.49 -6.14
N ASP A 90 -8.11 21.66 -5.20
CA ASP A 90 -7.95 22.61 -4.11
C ASP A 90 -6.93 22.15 -3.06
N HIS A 91 -6.62 20.85 -3.03
CA HIS A 91 -5.68 20.24 -2.11
C HIS A 91 -4.36 19.82 -2.76
N THR A 92 -4.28 19.90 -4.09
CA THR A 92 -3.05 19.66 -4.83
C THR A 92 -2.40 21.02 -5.18
N PRO A 93 -1.13 21.24 -4.90
CA PRO A 93 -0.46 22.47 -5.29
C PRO A 93 -0.62 22.74 -6.81
N GLU A 94 -0.75 24.02 -7.22
CA GLU A 94 -1.04 24.42 -8.60
C GLU A 94 -0.10 23.82 -9.65
N GLU A 95 1.15 23.60 -9.28
CA GLU A 95 2.18 23.02 -10.16
C GLU A 95 2.13 21.50 -10.27
N TYR A 96 1.29 20.86 -9.44
CA TYR A 96 1.03 19.42 -9.50
C TYR A 96 -0.33 19.17 -10.14
N PHE A 97 -0.42 18.00 -10.74
CA PHE A 97 -1.69 17.45 -11.24
C PHE A 97 -2.25 16.46 -10.22
N GLU A 98 -3.12 15.59 -10.67
CA GLU A 98 -3.77 14.62 -9.81
C GLU A 98 -2.79 13.77 -9.01
N VAL A 99 -3.09 13.59 -7.73
CA VAL A 99 -2.48 12.57 -6.89
C VAL A 99 -3.44 11.41 -6.83
N GLU A 100 -3.03 10.28 -7.38
CA GLU A 100 -3.83 9.09 -7.51
C GLU A 100 -3.32 8.00 -6.56
N ILE A 101 -4.24 7.42 -5.80
CA ILE A 101 -3.98 6.23 -5.00
C ILE A 101 -4.75 5.07 -5.61
N SER A 102 -4.07 3.95 -5.81
CA SER A 102 -4.68 2.76 -6.37
C SER A 102 -4.22 1.49 -5.69
N PHE A 103 -5.05 0.46 -5.76
CA PHE A 103 -4.78 -0.85 -5.17
C PHE A 103 -5.03 -1.95 -6.20
N ASN A 104 -4.18 -2.96 -6.18
CA ASN A 104 -4.37 -4.17 -6.96
C ASN A 104 -4.66 -5.35 -6.04
N PHE A 105 -5.92 -5.73 -5.95
CA PHE A 105 -6.36 -6.83 -5.10
C PHE A 105 -6.15 -8.21 -5.72
N ALA A 106 -6.00 -8.29 -7.03
CA ALA A 106 -5.93 -9.57 -7.73
C ALA A 106 -4.69 -10.37 -7.42
N THR A 107 -3.58 -9.72 -7.19
CA THR A 107 -2.30 -10.42 -7.08
C THR A 107 -1.88 -10.71 -5.65
N LYS A 108 -2.57 -10.23 -4.62
CA LYS A 108 -2.17 -10.33 -3.19
C LYS A 108 -0.70 -9.97 -2.90
N THR A 109 0.08 -9.72 -3.93
CA THR A 109 1.50 -9.43 -3.87
C THR A 109 1.80 -7.95 -4.03
N GLN A 110 0.98 -7.27 -4.81
CA GLN A 110 1.11 -5.84 -5.06
C GLN A 110 -0.13 -5.13 -4.52
N LEU A 111 0.06 -4.19 -3.65
CA LEU A 111 -1.02 -3.68 -2.84
C LEU A 111 -1.41 -2.26 -3.06
N SER A 112 -0.45 -1.40 -3.24
CA SER A 112 -0.75 0.00 -3.40
C SER A 112 0.21 0.65 -4.37
N SER A 113 -0.30 1.62 -5.09
CA SER A 113 0.54 2.61 -5.75
C SER A 113 -0.02 4.00 -5.48
N ILE A 114 0.88 4.94 -5.34
CA ILE A 114 0.58 6.36 -5.29
C ILE A 114 1.32 6.97 -6.46
N SER A 115 0.61 7.70 -7.30
CA SER A 115 1.19 8.41 -8.43
C SER A 115 0.74 9.86 -8.44
N PHE A 116 1.60 10.72 -8.92
CA PHE A 116 1.29 12.13 -9.13
C PHE A 116 2.16 12.69 -10.24
N GLU A 117 1.75 13.82 -10.76
CA GLU A 117 2.45 14.50 -11.85
C GLU A 117 2.82 15.92 -11.45
N LYS A 118 4.02 16.34 -11.83
CA LYS A 118 4.48 17.71 -11.71
C LYS A 118 4.79 18.28 -13.10
N ARG A 119 4.27 19.45 -13.39
CA ARG A 119 4.59 20.16 -14.62
C ARG A 119 6.02 20.72 -14.53
N ILE A 120 6.82 20.43 -15.55
CA ILE A 120 8.18 20.93 -15.70
C ILE A 120 8.36 21.79 -16.97
N GLY A 121 7.38 21.76 -17.85
CA GLY A 121 7.35 22.54 -19.08
C GLY A 121 5.94 22.66 -19.64
N PRO A 122 5.71 23.42 -20.71
CA PRO A 122 4.38 23.66 -21.27
C PRO A 122 3.61 22.38 -21.60
N ASN A 123 4.31 21.38 -22.11
CA ASN A 123 3.76 20.10 -22.54
C ASN A 123 4.49 18.90 -21.93
N VAL A 124 5.28 19.15 -20.89
CA VAL A 124 6.13 18.12 -20.26
C VAL A 124 5.83 18.03 -18.78
N ARG A 125 5.64 16.81 -18.30
CA ARG A 125 5.38 16.48 -16.91
C ARG A 125 6.33 15.41 -16.44
N VAL A 126 6.68 15.48 -15.19
CA VAL A 126 7.29 14.36 -14.45
C VAL A 126 6.18 13.62 -13.76
N ARG A 127 5.97 12.36 -14.08
CA ARG A 127 5.09 11.47 -13.33
C ARG A 127 5.95 10.64 -12.38
N LEU A 128 5.73 10.85 -11.10
CA LEU A 128 6.31 10.03 -10.03
C LEU A 128 5.30 8.98 -9.63
N TRP A 129 5.78 7.77 -9.46
CA TRP A 129 4.96 6.62 -9.14
C TRP A 129 5.71 5.71 -8.18
N ASN A 130 5.08 5.37 -7.09
CA ASN A 130 5.59 4.35 -6.20
C ASN A 130 4.70 3.12 -6.21
N LYS A 131 5.31 2.00 -5.91
CA LYS A 131 4.64 0.70 -5.90
C LYS A 131 5.14 -0.12 -4.73
N TYR A 132 4.24 -0.41 -3.82
CA TYR A 132 4.56 -1.28 -2.70
C TYR A 132 4.22 -2.73 -3.01
N THR A 133 5.15 -3.65 -2.74
CA THR A 133 4.97 -5.09 -2.86
C THR A 133 5.01 -5.72 -1.47
N ARG A 134 3.87 -6.21 -1.01
CA ARG A 134 3.69 -6.76 0.34
C ARG A 134 4.54 -7.98 0.61
N LYS A 135 4.64 -8.89 -0.37
CA LYS A 135 5.39 -10.14 -0.24
C LYS A 135 6.82 -9.89 0.22
N ASP A 136 7.47 -8.92 -0.40
CA ASP A 136 8.88 -8.63 -0.19
C ASP A 136 9.09 -7.40 0.70
N ARG A 137 8.00 -6.67 1.00
CA ARG A 137 8.00 -5.40 1.74
C ARG A 137 8.88 -4.34 1.07
N VAL A 138 8.84 -4.31 -0.24
CA VAL A 138 9.61 -3.38 -1.07
C VAL A 138 8.72 -2.30 -1.61
N LEU A 139 9.11 -1.05 -1.40
CA LEU A 139 8.55 0.14 -2.02
C LEU A 139 9.50 0.57 -3.13
N LYS A 140 9.05 0.46 -4.37
CA LYS A 140 9.80 0.93 -5.53
C LYS A 140 9.27 2.28 -5.98
N LYS A 141 10.18 3.23 -6.12
CA LYS A 141 9.90 4.56 -6.66
C LYS A 141 10.36 4.63 -8.11
N PHE A 142 9.48 5.09 -8.99
CA PHE A 142 9.74 5.23 -10.43
C PHE A 142 9.44 6.64 -10.89
N VAL A 143 10.05 7.02 -11.99
CA VAL A 143 9.78 8.27 -12.69
C VAL A 143 9.56 8.00 -14.18
N LYS A 144 8.59 8.72 -14.76
CA LYS A 144 8.29 8.72 -16.19
C LYS A 144 8.16 10.16 -16.66
N ILE A 145 8.32 10.37 -17.95
CA ILE A 145 8.05 11.66 -18.57
C ILE A 145 6.73 11.57 -19.31
N GLY A 146 5.78 12.40 -18.94
CA GLY A 146 4.53 12.61 -19.66
C GLY A 146 4.69 13.71 -20.68
N LEU A 147 4.34 13.43 -21.93
CA LEU A 147 4.30 14.39 -23.02
C LEU A 147 2.85 14.60 -23.42
N LYS A 148 2.37 15.83 -23.30
CA LYS A 148 1.01 16.21 -23.74
C LYS A 148 1.07 16.86 -25.12
N LYS A 149 0.37 16.25 -26.07
CA LYS A 149 0.22 16.81 -27.43
C LYS A 149 -1.26 16.87 -27.78
N ALA A 150 -1.81 18.07 -27.80
CA ALA A 150 -3.25 18.31 -27.93
C ALA A 150 -4.05 17.49 -26.88
N ASP A 151 -4.89 16.57 -27.32
CA ASP A 151 -5.73 15.74 -26.44
C ASP A 151 -5.10 14.36 -26.12
N THR A 152 -3.87 14.13 -26.54
CA THR A 152 -3.16 12.87 -26.29
C THR A 152 -2.04 13.07 -25.30
N GLU A 153 -1.89 12.11 -24.41
CA GLU A 153 -0.76 12.02 -23.50
C GLU A 153 -0.01 10.72 -23.75
N THR A 154 1.31 10.82 -23.83
CA THR A 154 2.20 9.66 -23.99
C THR A 154 3.24 9.66 -22.90
N TYR A 155 3.62 8.46 -22.41
CA TYR A 155 4.62 8.33 -21.37
C TYR A 155 5.89 7.70 -21.94
N ILE A 156 7.02 8.30 -21.58
CA ILE A 156 8.36 7.76 -21.82
C ILE A 156 8.77 7.05 -20.54
N GLU A 157 9.13 5.77 -20.67
CA GLU A 157 9.54 4.89 -19.57
C GLU A 157 10.99 4.40 -19.71
N ASP A 158 11.57 4.56 -20.89
CA ASP A 158 12.98 4.23 -21.14
C ASP A 158 13.89 5.11 -20.29
N GLU A 159 14.72 4.48 -19.48
CA GLU A 159 15.53 5.15 -18.45
C GLU A 159 16.47 6.20 -19.04
N ALA A 160 17.12 5.91 -20.17
CA ALA A 160 18.04 6.84 -20.80
C ALA A 160 17.33 8.08 -21.34
N GLN A 161 16.13 7.88 -21.91
CA GLN A 161 15.29 8.99 -22.38
C GLN A 161 14.73 9.81 -21.22
N VAL A 162 14.25 9.16 -20.17
CA VAL A 162 13.77 9.84 -18.96
C VAL A 162 14.87 10.72 -18.39
N LYS A 163 16.06 10.18 -18.21
CA LYS A 163 17.22 10.92 -17.72
C LYS A 163 17.55 12.12 -18.60
N SER A 164 17.59 11.93 -19.92
CA SER A 164 17.84 13.01 -20.87
C SER A 164 16.82 14.14 -20.76
N TYR A 165 15.52 13.83 -20.59
CA TYR A 165 14.50 14.84 -20.37
C TYR A 165 14.69 15.57 -19.04
N LEU A 166 14.97 14.88 -17.97
CA LEU A 166 15.21 15.49 -16.65
C LEU A 166 16.40 16.45 -16.70
N GLU A 167 17.52 16.02 -17.32
CA GLU A 167 18.70 16.86 -17.55
C GLU A 167 18.37 18.11 -18.38
N GLN A 168 17.59 17.96 -19.45
CA GLN A 168 17.15 19.08 -20.29
C GLN A 168 16.36 20.14 -19.52
N TYR A 169 15.60 19.73 -18.53
CA TYR A 169 14.80 20.62 -17.71
C TYR A 169 15.46 20.99 -16.38
N GLY A 170 16.70 20.56 -16.16
CA GLY A 170 17.47 20.85 -14.95
C GLY A 170 16.94 20.17 -13.69
N ILE A 171 16.20 19.06 -13.85
CA ILE A 171 15.64 18.29 -12.74
C ILE A 171 16.66 17.28 -12.26
N THR A 172 16.99 17.34 -10.98
CA THR A 172 17.95 16.45 -10.32
C THR A 172 17.26 15.34 -9.53
N ALA A 173 18.01 14.33 -9.11
CA ALA A 173 17.53 13.30 -8.19
C ALA A 173 16.97 13.90 -6.89
N LYS A 174 17.62 14.95 -6.38
CA LYS A 174 17.18 15.67 -5.17
C LYS A 174 15.84 16.36 -5.38
N ASP A 175 15.57 16.89 -6.57
CA ASP A 175 14.27 17.50 -6.88
C ASP A 175 13.18 16.42 -6.91
N LEU A 176 13.46 15.24 -7.49
CA LEU A 176 12.53 14.12 -7.49
C LEU A 176 12.19 13.64 -6.07
N ASP A 177 13.19 13.55 -5.21
CA ASP A 177 12.97 13.21 -3.80
C ASP A 177 12.14 14.28 -3.07
N SER A 178 12.40 15.56 -3.36
CA SER A 178 11.62 16.68 -2.80
C SER A 178 10.16 16.63 -3.25
N TYR A 179 9.89 16.37 -4.53
CA TYR A 179 8.53 16.24 -5.06
C TYR A 179 7.81 15.05 -4.41
N TYR A 180 8.52 13.94 -4.25
CA TYR A 180 7.97 12.77 -3.59
C TYR A 180 7.63 13.07 -2.13
N ASP A 181 8.53 13.70 -1.38
CA ASP A 181 8.31 14.04 0.02
C ASP A 181 7.09 14.97 0.16
N GLU A 182 7.02 16.02 -0.64
CA GLU A 182 5.93 17.00 -0.58
C GLU A 182 4.56 16.36 -0.76
N ILE A 183 4.40 15.49 -1.73
CA ILE A 183 3.11 14.89 -2.06
C ILE A 183 2.84 13.62 -1.26
N VAL A 184 3.74 12.66 -1.28
CA VAL A 184 3.47 11.37 -0.65
C VAL A 184 3.59 11.45 0.86
N ASN A 185 4.68 12.01 1.37
CA ASN A 185 4.91 12.04 2.81
C ASN A 185 4.09 13.14 3.49
N GLN A 186 4.20 14.38 3.01
CA GLN A 186 3.65 15.55 3.69
C GLN A 186 2.15 15.78 3.44
N LYS A 187 1.56 15.08 2.46
CA LYS A 187 0.10 15.09 2.23
C LYS A 187 -0.49 13.71 2.49
N VAL A 188 -0.33 12.77 1.57
CA VAL A 188 -1.05 11.49 1.61
C VAL A 188 -0.79 10.72 2.90
N LEU A 189 0.47 10.45 3.24
CA LEU A 189 0.80 9.64 4.42
C LEU A 189 0.63 10.42 5.72
N LYS A 190 0.81 11.75 5.71
CA LYS A 190 0.55 12.59 6.88
C LYS A 190 -0.94 12.59 7.24
N ASP A 191 -1.82 12.74 6.25
CA ASP A 191 -3.26 12.69 6.47
C ASP A 191 -3.68 11.30 6.95
N TRP A 192 -3.13 10.26 6.35
CA TRP A 192 -3.35 8.90 6.82
C TRP A 192 -2.98 8.74 8.29
N CYS A 193 -1.76 9.11 8.67
CA CYS A 193 -1.28 9.00 10.05
C CYS A 193 -2.15 9.76 11.04
N SER A 194 -2.60 10.96 10.65
CA SER A 194 -3.42 11.81 11.51
C SER A 194 -4.83 11.25 11.71
N ILE A 195 -5.44 10.68 10.67
CA ILE A 195 -6.83 10.23 10.69
C ILE A 195 -6.97 8.85 11.36
N TYR A 196 -5.98 7.97 11.11
CA TYR A 196 -6.05 6.57 11.56
C TYR A 196 -5.16 6.26 12.75
N ASP A 197 -4.61 7.28 13.41
CA ASP A 197 -3.73 7.13 14.58
C ASP A 197 -2.63 6.08 14.34
N SER A 198 -1.98 6.20 13.20
CA SER A 198 -0.94 5.27 12.78
C SER A 198 0.23 5.28 13.74
N LYS A 199 0.76 4.09 14.06
CA LYS A 199 2.01 3.96 14.80
C LYS A 199 3.26 4.31 13.99
N TYR A 200 3.10 4.49 12.69
CA TYR A 200 4.15 4.90 11.76
C TYR A 200 4.12 6.42 11.57
N SER A 201 5.17 6.96 10.98
CA SER A 201 5.20 8.37 10.58
C SER A 201 5.27 8.50 9.06
N PRO A 202 4.91 9.66 8.50
CA PRO A 202 4.94 9.88 7.06
C PRO A 202 6.31 9.67 6.40
N SER A 203 7.40 9.83 7.18
CA SER A 203 8.78 9.65 6.72
C SER A 203 9.45 8.38 7.25
N ASN A 204 8.81 7.68 8.18
CA ASN A 204 9.28 6.40 8.71
C ASN A 204 8.19 5.36 8.53
N TYR A 205 8.27 4.63 7.43
CA TYR A 205 7.24 3.69 7.01
C TYR A 205 7.16 2.42 7.85
N GLY A 206 8.15 2.13 8.70
CA GLY A 206 8.32 0.86 9.41
C GLY A 206 9.21 -0.11 8.61
N ASP A 207 8.87 -1.40 8.63
CA ASP A 207 9.67 -2.45 7.96
C ASP A 207 9.40 -2.45 6.43
N VAL A 208 10.03 -1.49 5.75
CA VAL A 208 9.96 -1.33 4.28
C VAL A 208 11.36 -1.11 3.74
N LYS A 209 11.74 -1.90 2.73
CA LYS A 209 12.90 -1.61 1.89
C LYS A 209 12.47 -0.65 0.79
N VAL A 210 13.08 0.51 0.72
CA VAL A 210 12.85 1.47 -0.38
C VAL A 210 13.88 1.23 -1.48
N GLU A 211 13.42 1.15 -2.71
CA GLU A 211 14.23 1.09 -3.92
C GLU A 211 13.84 2.27 -4.81
N THR A 212 14.79 3.11 -5.16
CA THR A 212 14.55 4.34 -5.92
C THR A 212 15.27 4.26 -7.26
N GLN A 213 14.55 4.43 -8.36
CA GLN A 213 15.11 4.32 -9.71
C GLN A 213 16.22 5.33 -9.97
N TRP A 214 16.11 6.53 -9.41
CA TRP A 214 17.04 7.64 -9.67
C TRP A 214 18.20 7.76 -8.68
N GLU A 215 18.35 6.83 -7.74
CA GLU A 215 19.49 6.84 -6.80
C GLU A 215 20.86 6.58 -7.46
N ASN A 216 20.84 5.88 -8.59
CA ASN A 216 22.07 5.44 -9.28
C ASN A 216 22.25 6.10 -10.65
N TRP A 217 21.63 7.23 -10.88
CA TRP A 217 21.72 7.97 -12.15
C TRP A 217 22.94 8.88 -12.22
#